data_1eca6791fe5adead43ff146a5e94b5d7
#
_entry.id   1eca6791fe5adead43ff146a5e94b5d7
#
_cell.length_a   1.000
_cell.length_b   1.000
_cell.length_c   1.000
_cell.angle_alpha   90.00
_cell.angle_beta   90.00
_cell.angle_gamma   90.00
#
_symmetry.space_group_name_H-M   'P 1'
#
loop_
_entity.id
_entity.type
_entity.pdbx_description
1 polymer ?
#
loop_
_entity_poly.entity_id
_entity_poly.type
_entity_poly.pdbx_seq_one_letter_code
_entity_poly.pdbx_strand_id
1 'polypeptide(L)'
;DKVFPQSDKVEHRKVTFRTRYGTMLAGDLYVPRGTKGKLAALAVSGPFGAVKEQASGLYAQTMAERGFLTLAFDPSYTGESSGEPRHVASPDINTEDFSAAVDFLTTLDAVDAERIGIIGICGFGGMGLNAAAMDTRIKATVAVTMYDMSRVT
;
A
#
# COMPACT_ATOMS: atom_id res chain seq x y z
N ASP A 1 -14.36 -6.26 -8.62
CA ASP A 1 -13.59 -7.16 -9.51
C ASP A 1 -12.28 -6.49 -9.89
N LYS A 2 -11.19 -7.26 -9.91
CA LYS A 2 -9.87 -6.77 -10.32
C LYS A 2 -9.81 -6.59 -11.85
N VAL A 3 -9.02 -5.61 -12.30
CA VAL A 3 -8.79 -5.38 -13.73
C VAL A 3 -7.69 -6.30 -14.30
N PHE A 4 -7.14 -7.20 -13.49
CA PHE A 4 -6.11 -8.15 -13.85
C PHE A 4 -6.47 -9.56 -13.34
N PRO A 5 -6.01 -10.63 -13.98
CA PRO A 5 -6.31 -11.98 -13.53
C PRO A 5 -5.59 -12.31 -12.22
N GLN A 6 -6.24 -13.09 -11.38
CA GLN A 6 -5.62 -13.61 -10.15
C GLN A 6 -4.52 -14.60 -10.50
N SER A 7 -3.32 -14.39 -9.97
CA SER A 7 -2.19 -15.31 -10.10
C SER A 7 -2.40 -16.56 -9.24
N ASP A 8 -2.06 -17.71 -9.78
CA ASP A 8 -2.06 -19.00 -9.04
C ASP A 8 -0.79 -19.16 -8.17
N LYS A 9 0.21 -18.30 -8.34
CA LYS A 9 1.46 -18.31 -7.57
C LYS A 9 1.36 -17.63 -6.23
N VAL A 10 0.27 -16.90 -5.98
CA VAL A 10 0.06 -16.12 -4.75
C VAL A 10 -1.30 -16.41 -4.14
N GLU A 11 -1.37 -16.32 -2.82
CA GLU A 11 -2.62 -16.24 -2.09
C GLU A 11 -3.05 -14.79 -1.99
N HIS A 12 -4.36 -14.56 -2.13
CA HIS A 12 -4.97 -13.25 -1.97
C HIS A 12 -6.01 -13.29 -0.86
N ARG A 13 -6.02 -12.30 0.00
CA ARG A 13 -7.10 -12.09 0.97
C ARG A 13 -7.34 -10.62 1.23
N LYS A 14 -8.59 -10.27 1.48
CA LYS A 14 -8.96 -8.93 1.90
C LYS A 14 -8.61 -8.72 3.37
N VAL A 15 -8.12 -7.54 3.69
CA VAL A 15 -7.77 -7.13 5.05
C VAL A 15 -8.27 -5.72 5.32
N THR A 16 -8.40 -5.37 6.59
CA THR A 16 -8.68 -4.01 7.03
C THR A 16 -7.73 -3.65 8.17
N PHE A 17 -7.37 -2.38 8.25
CA PHE A 17 -6.53 -1.85 9.32
C PHE A 17 -6.88 -0.37 9.54
N ARG A 18 -6.42 0.20 10.65
CA ARG A 18 -6.78 1.58 11.02
C ARG A 18 -5.58 2.50 11.02
N THR A 19 -5.82 3.75 10.60
CA THR A 19 -4.86 4.83 10.76
C THR A 19 -4.90 5.37 12.19
N ARG A 20 -3.91 6.20 12.56
CA ARG A 20 -3.91 6.90 13.85
C ARG A 20 -5.12 7.82 14.04
N TYR A 21 -5.72 8.26 12.93
CA TYR A 21 -6.92 9.11 12.96
C TYR A 21 -8.22 8.30 13.07
N GLY A 22 -8.12 6.96 13.19
CA GLY A 22 -9.28 6.09 13.31
C GLY A 22 -9.95 5.71 11.99
N THR A 23 -9.45 6.20 10.86
CA THR A 23 -9.94 5.82 9.53
C THR A 23 -9.64 4.35 9.27
N MET A 24 -10.66 3.59 8.84
CA MET A 24 -10.47 2.20 8.42
C MET A 24 -10.03 2.15 6.97
N LEU A 25 -8.90 1.50 6.72
CA LEU A 25 -8.40 1.25 5.37
C LEU A 25 -8.67 -0.18 4.96
N ALA A 26 -9.08 -0.34 3.70
CA ALA A 26 -9.28 -1.64 3.07
C ALA A 26 -8.09 -1.98 2.18
N GLY A 27 -7.60 -3.21 2.28
CA GLY A 27 -6.46 -3.67 1.52
C GLY A 27 -6.64 -5.07 0.95
N ASP A 28 -5.83 -5.38 -0.05
CA ASP A 28 -5.63 -6.70 -0.62
C ASP A 28 -4.22 -7.17 -0.28
N LEU A 29 -4.12 -8.25 0.48
CA LEU A 29 -2.86 -8.87 0.86
C LEU A 29 -2.55 -10.00 -0.13
N TYR A 30 -1.34 -9.99 -0.67
CA TYR A 30 -0.82 -11.03 -1.57
C TYR A 30 0.37 -11.70 -0.92
N VAL A 31 0.26 -13.01 -0.72
CA VAL A 31 1.31 -13.82 -0.07
C VAL A 31 1.82 -14.85 -1.08
N PRO A 32 3.12 -14.87 -1.39
CA PRO A 32 3.67 -15.87 -2.31
C PRO A 32 3.51 -17.29 -1.75
N ARG A 33 3.12 -18.22 -2.61
CA ARG A 33 2.98 -19.63 -2.23
C ARG A 33 4.35 -20.31 -2.14
N GLY A 34 4.47 -21.30 -1.26
CA GLY A 34 5.65 -22.14 -1.16
C GLY A 34 6.89 -21.48 -0.56
N THR A 35 6.77 -20.27 -0.02
CA THR A 35 7.86 -19.59 0.67
C THR A 35 7.96 -20.07 2.12
N LYS A 36 9.19 -20.02 2.66
CA LYS A 36 9.48 -20.36 4.05
C LYS A 36 10.15 -19.17 4.75
N GLY A 37 9.93 -19.07 6.07
CA GLY A 37 10.50 -18.01 6.87
C GLY A 37 9.82 -16.66 6.67
N LYS A 38 10.42 -15.62 7.23
CA LYS A 38 9.90 -14.26 7.15
C LYS A 38 10.26 -13.61 5.81
N LEU A 39 9.33 -12.86 5.25
CA LEU A 39 9.44 -12.22 3.95
C LEU A 39 9.65 -10.72 4.08
N ALA A 40 10.38 -10.15 3.15
CA ALA A 40 10.34 -8.72 2.91
C ALA A 40 8.92 -8.33 2.44
N ALA A 41 8.46 -7.18 2.85
CA ALA A 41 7.09 -6.74 2.57
C ALA A 41 7.04 -5.38 1.88
N LEU A 42 6.01 -5.16 1.07
CA LEU A 42 5.77 -3.92 0.34
C LEU A 42 4.33 -3.45 0.54
N ALA A 43 4.15 -2.19 0.87
CA ALA A 43 2.85 -1.53 0.82
C ALA A 43 2.76 -0.69 -0.48
N VAL A 44 1.66 -0.82 -1.20
CA VAL A 44 1.48 -0.23 -2.54
C VAL A 44 0.18 0.55 -2.59
N SER A 45 0.22 1.79 -3.05
CA SER A 45 -0.99 2.60 -3.26
C SER A 45 -0.82 3.61 -4.41
N GLY A 46 -1.95 4.08 -4.93
CA GLY A 46 -2.07 4.96 -6.08
C GLY A 46 -2.44 4.22 -7.35
N PRO A 47 -2.69 4.93 -8.47
CA PRO A 47 -2.71 6.40 -8.63
C PRO A 47 -3.78 7.10 -7.81
N PHE A 48 -3.70 8.42 -7.75
CA PHE A 48 -4.76 9.25 -7.19
C PHE A 48 -6.09 8.99 -7.92
N GLY A 49 -7.16 8.74 -7.14
CA GLY A 49 -8.48 8.43 -7.69
C GLY A 49 -8.66 6.98 -8.16
N ALA A 50 -7.64 6.15 -8.10
CA ALA A 50 -7.74 4.72 -8.40
C ALA A 50 -7.97 3.88 -7.13
N VAL A 51 -8.34 2.63 -7.33
CA VAL A 51 -8.59 1.67 -6.25
C VAL A 51 -7.63 0.48 -6.32
N LYS A 52 -7.52 -0.25 -5.21
CA LYS A 52 -6.57 -1.36 -5.03
C LYS A 52 -6.75 -2.51 -6.04
N GLU A 53 -7.90 -2.61 -6.69
CA GLU A 53 -8.18 -3.61 -7.73
C GLU A 53 -7.59 -3.24 -9.10
N GLN A 54 -6.95 -2.08 -9.20
CA GLN A 54 -6.36 -1.55 -10.43
C GLN A 54 -4.81 -1.58 -10.37
N ALA A 55 -4.13 -0.50 -10.73
CA ALA A 55 -2.68 -0.48 -10.86
C ALA A 55 -1.94 -0.93 -9.60
N SER A 56 -2.32 -0.43 -8.43
CA SER A 56 -1.64 -0.82 -7.17
C SER A 56 -1.75 -2.31 -6.88
N GLY A 57 -2.91 -2.92 -7.16
CA GLY A 57 -3.09 -4.36 -7.03
C GLY A 57 -2.24 -5.16 -8.01
N LEU A 58 -2.13 -4.70 -9.26
CA LEU A 58 -1.29 -5.36 -10.26
C LEU A 58 0.20 -5.30 -9.85
N TYR A 59 0.68 -4.13 -9.39
CA TYR A 59 2.03 -4.00 -8.87
C TYR A 59 2.26 -4.94 -7.67
N ALA A 60 1.32 -4.95 -6.72
CA ALA A 60 1.42 -5.78 -5.53
C ALA A 60 1.48 -7.27 -5.89
N GLN A 61 0.58 -7.75 -6.75
CA GLN A 61 0.56 -9.15 -7.19
C GLN A 61 1.85 -9.52 -7.92
N THR A 62 2.33 -8.67 -8.82
CA THR A 62 3.56 -8.91 -9.57
C THR A 62 4.78 -9.02 -8.64
N MET A 63 4.87 -8.17 -7.64
CA MET A 63 5.95 -8.24 -6.66
C MET A 63 5.81 -9.46 -5.74
N ALA A 64 4.58 -9.88 -5.42
CA ALA A 64 4.36 -11.11 -4.66
C ALA A 64 4.80 -12.35 -5.44
N GLU A 65 4.59 -12.38 -6.76
CA GLU A 65 5.12 -13.45 -7.61
C GLU A 65 6.66 -13.52 -7.58
N ARG A 66 7.33 -12.44 -7.20
CA ARG A 66 8.78 -12.36 -7.05
C ARG A 66 9.28 -12.62 -5.62
N GLY A 67 8.38 -12.99 -4.71
CA GLY A 67 8.74 -13.42 -3.36
C GLY A 67 8.51 -12.42 -2.24
N PHE A 68 7.93 -11.26 -2.51
CA PHE A 68 7.56 -10.29 -1.47
C PHE A 68 6.16 -10.60 -0.93
N LEU A 69 5.92 -10.35 0.35
CA LEU A 69 4.57 -10.22 0.86
C LEU A 69 4.10 -8.80 0.58
N THR A 70 2.97 -8.64 -0.10
CA THR A 70 2.55 -7.30 -0.55
C THR A 70 1.15 -6.95 -0.11
N LEU A 71 0.92 -5.66 0.09
CA LEU A 71 -0.35 -5.08 0.49
C LEU A 71 -0.67 -3.94 -0.47
N ALA A 72 -1.71 -4.09 -1.30
CA ALA A 72 -2.32 -2.98 -2.02
C ALA A 72 -3.48 -2.45 -1.19
N PHE A 73 -3.57 -1.14 -0.99
CA PHE A 73 -4.65 -0.58 -0.18
C PHE A 73 -5.31 0.62 -0.84
N ASP A 74 -6.59 0.79 -0.54
CA ASP A 74 -7.31 2.02 -0.86
C ASP A 74 -6.93 3.09 0.17
N PRO A 75 -6.53 4.29 -0.28
CA PRO A 75 -6.25 5.37 0.67
C PRO A 75 -7.53 5.84 1.38
N SER A 76 -7.37 6.58 2.47
CA SER A 76 -8.48 7.27 3.13
C SER A 76 -9.36 7.99 2.12
N TYR A 77 -10.66 7.96 2.30
CA TYR A 77 -11.69 8.60 1.46
C TYR A 77 -11.92 7.95 0.09
N THR A 78 -11.29 6.84 -0.22
CA THR A 78 -11.32 6.21 -1.55
C THR A 78 -11.70 4.74 -1.45
N GLY A 79 -12.37 4.22 -2.49
CA GLY A 79 -12.69 2.80 -2.61
C GLY A 79 -13.49 2.24 -1.43
N GLU A 80 -13.03 1.11 -0.90
CA GLU A 80 -13.64 0.45 0.26
C GLU A 80 -13.15 1.01 1.60
N SER A 81 -12.15 1.91 1.60
CA SER A 81 -11.68 2.60 2.81
C SER A 81 -12.71 3.64 3.28
N SER A 82 -12.74 3.87 4.60
CA SER A 82 -13.67 4.84 5.19
C SER A 82 -13.16 6.28 5.07
N GLY A 83 -13.96 7.20 5.58
CA GLY A 83 -13.67 8.63 5.60
C GLY A 83 -14.67 9.45 4.80
N GLU A 84 -15.05 10.59 5.35
CA GLU A 84 -15.93 11.57 4.74
C GLU A 84 -15.26 12.95 4.78
N PRO A 85 -15.46 13.80 3.74
CA PRO A 85 -16.17 13.51 2.49
C PRO A 85 -15.39 12.55 1.59
N ARG A 86 -16.10 11.90 0.63
CA ARG A 86 -15.47 10.92 -0.28
C ARG A 86 -14.63 11.63 -1.35
N HIS A 87 -13.63 10.87 -1.87
CA HIS A 87 -12.77 11.30 -2.98
C HIS A 87 -11.95 12.56 -2.70
N VAL A 88 -11.53 12.70 -1.45
CA VAL A 88 -10.64 13.79 -1.03
C VAL A 88 -9.19 13.33 -1.07
N ALA A 89 -8.31 14.20 -1.55
CA ALA A 89 -6.87 14.06 -1.39
C ALA A 89 -6.40 14.98 -0.28
N SER A 90 -5.67 14.43 0.66
CA SER A 90 -4.98 15.19 1.70
C SER A 90 -3.57 14.67 1.82
N PRO A 91 -2.55 15.46 1.45
CA PRO A 91 -1.16 15.01 1.55
C PRO A 91 -0.79 14.49 2.94
N ASP A 92 -1.25 15.15 3.99
CA ASP A 92 -0.96 14.73 5.37
C ASP A 92 -1.62 13.41 5.73
N ILE A 93 -2.94 13.30 5.45
CA ILE A 93 -3.71 12.09 5.78
C ILE A 93 -3.26 10.91 4.92
N ASN A 94 -3.07 11.12 3.62
CA ASN A 94 -2.65 10.04 2.73
C ASN A 94 -1.19 9.62 2.93
N THR A 95 -0.33 10.51 3.42
CA THR A 95 1.01 10.15 3.90
C THR A 95 0.91 9.20 5.10
N GLU A 96 0.01 9.51 6.05
CA GLU A 96 -0.25 8.65 7.21
C GLU A 96 -0.81 7.28 6.81
N ASP A 97 -1.57 7.19 5.72
CA ASP A 97 -2.08 5.91 5.22
C ASP A 97 -0.95 4.91 4.94
N PHE A 98 0.19 5.37 4.41
CA PHE A 98 1.37 4.51 4.24
C PHE A 98 1.95 4.05 5.57
N SER A 99 2.05 4.94 6.56
CA SER A 99 2.54 4.55 7.90
C SER A 99 1.60 3.54 8.57
N ALA A 100 0.29 3.70 8.41
CA ALA A 100 -0.69 2.73 8.90
C ALA A 100 -0.55 1.37 8.20
N ALA A 101 -0.27 1.36 6.90
CA ALA A 101 0.00 0.13 6.17
C ALA A 101 1.27 -0.57 6.68
N VAL A 102 2.33 0.19 6.98
CA VAL A 102 3.56 -0.34 7.58
C VAL A 102 3.27 -0.89 8.99
N ASP A 103 2.50 -0.18 9.81
CA ASP A 103 2.06 -0.68 11.12
C ASP A 103 1.37 -2.05 10.98
N PHE A 104 0.44 -2.15 10.05
CA PHE A 104 -0.28 -3.42 9.79
C PHE A 104 0.69 -4.53 9.38
N LEU A 105 1.60 -4.27 8.45
CA LEU A 105 2.57 -5.26 7.98
C LEU A 105 3.46 -5.77 9.13
N THR A 106 3.85 -4.90 10.07
CA THR A 106 4.67 -5.33 11.22
C THR A 106 3.93 -6.28 12.17
N THR A 107 2.60 -6.33 12.13
CA THR A 107 1.80 -7.25 12.96
C THR A 107 1.74 -8.67 12.39
N LEU A 108 2.14 -8.88 11.15
CA LEU A 108 2.07 -10.18 10.47
C LEU A 108 3.31 -11.01 10.78
N ASP A 109 3.11 -12.24 11.27
CA ASP A 109 4.21 -13.16 11.61
C ASP A 109 5.10 -13.50 10.41
N ALA A 110 4.53 -13.53 9.20
CA ALA A 110 5.26 -13.83 7.98
C ALA A 110 6.15 -12.68 7.47
N VAL A 111 6.04 -11.48 8.07
CA VAL A 111 6.80 -10.30 7.65
C VAL A 111 8.06 -10.13 8.48
N ASP A 112 9.19 -9.88 7.80
CA ASP A 112 10.40 -9.38 8.42
C ASP A 112 10.28 -7.86 8.57
N ALA A 113 10.06 -7.40 9.80
CA ALA A 113 9.86 -5.99 10.11
C ALA A 113 11.07 -5.09 9.78
N GLU A 114 12.26 -5.67 9.58
CA GLU A 114 13.46 -4.95 9.17
C GLU A 114 13.58 -4.78 7.65
N ARG A 115 12.66 -5.37 6.88
CA ARG A 115 12.67 -5.35 5.41
C ARG A 115 11.30 -4.96 4.85
N ILE A 116 10.86 -3.75 5.17
CA ILE A 116 9.60 -3.19 4.67
C ILE A 116 9.91 -2.03 3.74
N GLY A 117 9.29 -2.04 2.56
CA GLY A 117 9.35 -0.96 1.60
C GLY A 117 7.96 -0.52 1.15
N ILE A 118 7.91 0.55 0.38
CA ILE A 118 6.67 1.08 -0.18
C ILE A 118 6.81 1.37 -1.66
N ILE A 119 5.69 1.30 -2.38
CA ILE A 119 5.57 1.73 -3.77
C ILE A 119 4.43 2.74 -3.84
N GLY A 120 4.74 3.96 -4.21
CA GLY A 120 3.76 5.01 -4.46
C GLY A 120 3.66 5.31 -5.95
N ILE A 121 2.44 5.32 -6.50
CA ILE A 121 2.20 5.51 -7.94
C ILE A 121 1.51 6.86 -8.15
N CYS A 122 2.00 7.63 -9.13
CA CYS A 122 1.46 8.93 -9.52
C CYS A 122 1.50 9.92 -8.32
N GLY A 123 0.42 10.57 -7.94
CA GLY A 123 0.39 11.46 -6.77
C GLY A 123 0.81 10.79 -5.47
N PHE A 124 0.58 9.49 -5.32
CA PHE A 124 1.03 8.72 -4.15
C PHE A 124 2.53 8.46 -4.13
N GLY A 125 3.23 8.68 -5.23
CA GLY A 125 4.70 8.67 -5.25
C GLY A 125 5.30 9.74 -4.34
N GLY A 126 4.80 10.97 -4.42
CA GLY A 126 5.21 12.06 -3.54
C GLY A 126 4.83 11.83 -2.08
N MET A 127 3.61 11.37 -1.84
CA MET A 127 3.14 11.01 -0.49
C MET A 127 3.96 9.87 0.12
N GLY A 128 4.35 8.88 -0.70
CA GLY A 128 5.24 7.80 -0.28
C GLY A 128 6.62 8.30 0.13
N LEU A 129 7.19 9.25 -0.61
CA LEU A 129 8.46 9.87 -0.23
C LEU A 129 8.36 10.62 1.10
N ASN A 130 7.26 11.34 1.32
CA ASN A 130 7.01 11.99 2.61
C ASN A 130 6.92 10.97 3.75
N ALA A 131 6.20 9.88 3.55
CA ALA A 131 6.11 8.80 4.54
C ALA A 131 7.48 8.20 4.85
N ALA A 132 8.28 7.92 3.82
CA ALA A 132 9.64 7.39 3.98
C ALA A 132 10.58 8.35 4.73
N ALA A 133 10.41 9.66 4.53
CA ALA A 133 11.19 10.68 5.22
C ALA A 133 10.88 10.75 6.72
N MET A 134 9.65 10.39 7.12
CA MET A 134 9.19 10.47 8.51
C MET A 134 9.18 9.13 9.24
N ASP A 135 9.12 8.02 8.53
CA ASP A 135 9.00 6.67 9.11
C ASP A 135 10.25 5.85 8.81
N THR A 136 11.11 5.71 9.80
CA THR A 136 12.40 5.00 9.67
C THR A 136 12.26 3.49 9.46
N ARG A 137 11.06 2.93 9.64
CA ARG A 137 10.78 1.52 9.34
C ARG A 137 10.72 1.24 7.83
N ILE A 138 10.49 2.28 7.03
CA ILE A 138 10.47 2.18 5.56
C ILE A 138 11.91 2.18 5.06
N LYS A 139 12.38 1.01 4.59
CA LYS A 139 13.79 0.80 4.19
C LYS A 139 14.03 1.02 2.71
N ALA A 140 12.99 0.96 1.88
CA ALA A 140 13.08 1.20 0.45
C ALA A 140 11.79 1.87 -0.05
N THR A 141 11.94 2.77 -1.02
CA THR A 141 10.81 3.49 -1.60
C THR A 141 10.94 3.54 -3.11
N VAL A 142 9.87 3.16 -3.80
CA VAL A 142 9.75 3.32 -5.24
C VAL A 142 8.65 4.33 -5.53
N ALA A 143 8.99 5.41 -6.20
CA ALA A 143 8.06 6.42 -6.66
C ALA A 143 7.90 6.31 -8.18
N VAL A 144 6.72 5.89 -8.62
CA VAL A 144 6.44 5.63 -10.03
C VAL A 144 5.67 6.81 -10.61
N THR A 145 6.22 7.45 -11.66
CA THR A 145 5.58 8.59 -12.35
C THR A 145 5.06 9.66 -11.39
N MET A 146 5.85 9.96 -10.37
CA MET A 146 5.45 10.85 -9.29
C MET A 146 5.42 12.32 -9.69
N TYR A 147 4.61 13.07 -8.98
CA TYR A 147 4.66 14.53 -8.95
C TYR A 147 4.30 15.05 -7.56
N ASP A 148 4.64 16.30 -7.30
CA ASP A 148 4.41 16.95 -6.02
C ASP A 148 2.95 17.42 -5.91
N MET A 149 2.15 16.71 -5.14
CA MET A 149 0.73 17.04 -4.95
C MET A 149 0.50 18.41 -4.30
N SER A 150 1.46 18.90 -3.52
CA SER A 150 1.34 20.21 -2.88
C SER A 150 1.49 21.38 -3.86
N ARG A 151 2.06 21.10 -5.04
CA ARG A 151 2.25 22.11 -6.10
C ARG A 151 1.19 22.05 -7.21
N VAL A 152 0.40 20.99 -7.25
CA VAL A 152 -0.61 20.78 -8.29
C VAL A 152 -1.96 21.39 -7.90
N THR A 153 -2.16 21.60 -6.63
CA THR A 153 -3.34 22.28 -6.06
C THR A 153 -3.00 23.73 -5.76
#